data_d07bd3f0ad6772182def68352be42964
#
_entry.id   d07bd3f0ad6772182def68352be42964
#
_cell.length_a   1.000
_cell.length_b   1.000
_cell.length_c   1.000
_cell.angle_alpha   90.00
_cell.angle_beta   90.00
_cell.angle_gamma   90.00
#
_symmetry.space_group_name_H-M   'P 1'
#
loop_
_entity.id
_entity.type
_entity.pdbx_description
1 polymer ?
#
loop_
_entity_poly.entity_id
_entity_poly.type
_entity_poly.pdbx_seq_one_letter_code
_entity_poly.pdbx_strand_id
1 'polypeptide(L)'
;MAINLNKVTLEKQGDSHKIDLSKGNKSNKEIINNLNWTQETQKKGFLSGLFGSSQGIDLDLGCFYHLNDGQKSVIDGIQFAHGQGGPKDRLTKQGKYTGIPWVWHTGDDRSGAGSGENILVNPQGLSELKRIVVYCFIYEGVA
;
A
#
# COMPACT_ATOMS: atom_id res chain seq x y z
N MET A 1 -24.83 11.11 -8.95
CA MET A 1 -24.03 12.15 -8.24
C MET A 1 -22.59 11.90 -8.52
N ALA A 2 -21.90 12.81 -9.17
CA ALA A 2 -20.46 12.73 -9.39
C ALA A 2 -19.74 12.99 -8.04
N ILE A 3 -18.92 12.05 -7.60
CA ILE A 3 -18.06 12.23 -6.45
C ILE A 3 -16.93 13.15 -6.94
N ASN A 4 -16.94 14.38 -6.47
CA ASN A 4 -15.85 15.32 -6.74
C ASN A 4 -14.68 14.95 -5.82
N LEU A 5 -13.80 14.08 -6.32
CA LEU A 5 -12.54 13.72 -5.65
C LEU A 5 -11.53 14.83 -5.96
N ASN A 6 -11.44 15.81 -5.09
CA ASN A 6 -10.36 16.79 -5.18
C ASN A 6 -9.03 16.06 -4.94
N LYS A 7 -8.28 15.84 -6.04
CA LYS A 7 -6.93 15.31 -5.95
C LYS A 7 -6.04 16.30 -5.21
N VAL A 8 -5.43 15.85 -4.12
CA VAL A 8 -4.38 16.59 -3.42
C VAL A 8 -3.04 16.01 -3.85
N THR A 9 -2.15 16.87 -4.31
CA THR A 9 -0.80 16.48 -4.67
C THR A 9 0.15 16.98 -3.58
N LEU A 10 1.01 16.10 -3.06
CA LEU A 10 2.10 16.44 -2.17
C LEU A 10 3.37 16.48 -3.03
N GLU A 11 4.02 17.64 -3.11
CA GLU A 11 5.08 17.89 -4.11
C GLU A 11 6.49 17.80 -3.53
N LYS A 12 6.63 17.97 -2.23
CA LYS A 12 7.94 17.99 -1.57
C LYS A 12 7.92 17.34 -0.19
N GLN A 13 9.10 16.99 0.27
CA GLN A 13 9.26 16.48 1.62
C GLN A 13 8.71 17.45 2.68
N GLY A 14 7.89 16.92 3.57
CA GLY A 14 7.23 17.69 4.63
C GLY A 14 5.83 18.18 4.28
N ASP A 15 5.40 18.07 3.01
CA ASP A 15 4.02 18.34 2.65
C ASP A 15 3.07 17.37 3.36
N SER A 16 1.94 17.88 3.80
CA SER A 16 0.92 17.10 4.46
C SER A 16 -0.47 17.55 4.09
N HIS A 17 -1.40 16.61 4.07
CA HIS A 17 -2.82 16.91 3.89
C HIS A 17 -3.62 16.20 4.98
N LYS A 18 -4.49 16.94 5.66
CA LYS A 18 -5.36 16.40 6.69
C LYS A 18 -6.69 15.98 6.08
N ILE A 19 -7.04 14.73 6.24
CA ILE A 19 -8.35 14.20 5.87
C ILE A 19 -9.18 14.04 7.14
N ASP A 20 -10.33 14.70 7.19
CA ASP A 20 -11.29 14.57 8.29
C ASP A 20 -12.25 13.42 7.99
N LEU A 21 -12.06 12.30 8.67
CA LEU A 21 -12.89 11.11 8.54
C LEU A 21 -14.14 11.15 9.41
N SER A 22 -14.28 12.16 10.30
CA SER A 22 -15.41 12.27 11.22
C SER A 22 -16.67 12.84 10.56
N LYS A 23 -16.50 13.59 9.47
CA LYS A 23 -17.59 14.30 8.76
C LYS A 23 -18.19 13.53 7.59
N GLY A 24 -17.66 12.34 7.29
CA GLY A 24 -18.17 11.52 6.22
C GLY A 24 -19.47 10.83 6.60
N ASN A 25 -20.50 11.01 5.77
CA ASN A 25 -21.74 10.26 5.79
C ASN A 25 -21.54 8.83 6.29
N LYS A 26 -22.55 8.28 6.99
CA LYS A 26 -22.67 6.92 7.55
C LYS A 26 -22.40 5.74 6.59
N SER A 27 -21.81 5.94 5.44
CA SER A 27 -21.24 4.87 4.63
C SER A 27 -19.78 4.69 5.05
N ASN A 28 -19.54 3.71 5.90
CA ASN A 28 -18.21 3.25 6.30
C ASN A 28 -17.44 2.75 5.06
N LYS A 29 -16.89 3.68 4.30
CA LYS A 29 -16.10 3.33 3.11
C LYS A 29 -14.73 2.86 3.55
N GLU A 30 -14.27 1.79 2.95
CA GLU A 30 -12.91 1.31 3.06
C GLU A 30 -11.90 2.42 2.74
N ILE A 31 -10.84 2.51 3.52
CA ILE A 31 -9.71 3.39 3.23
C ILE A 31 -8.68 2.57 2.47
N ILE A 32 -8.33 3.02 1.28
CA ILE A 32 -7.38 2.34 0.41
C ILE A 32 -6.15 3.22 0.25
N ASN A 33 -4.99 2.68 0.61
CA ASN A 33 -3.70 3.26 0.29
C ASN A 33 -3.12 2.44 -0.86
N ASN A 34 -3.04 3.02 -2.03
CA ASN A 34 -2.57 2.36 -3.24
C ASN A 34 -1.17 2.87 -3.62
N LEU A 35 -0.27 1.95 -3.88
CA LEU A 35 1.00 2.17 -4.55
C LEU A 35 0.90 1.64 -5.96
N ASN A 36 1.05 2.51 -6.92
CA ASN A 36 1.09 2.15 -8.33
C ASN A 36 2.24 2.92 -8.99
N TRP A 37 2.99 2.26 -9.84
CA TRP A 37 4.12 2.86 -10.53
C TRP A 37 4.16 2.39 -11.98
N THR A 38 4.81 3.17 -12.81
CA THR A 38 5.03 2.82 -14.21
C THR A 38 6.50 2.49 -14.38
N GLN A 39 6.77 1.31 -14.87
CA GLN A 39 8.13 0.97 -15.28
C GLN A 39 8.42 1.69 -16.60
N GLU A 40 9.43 2.54 -16.62
CA GLU A 40 9.94 3.05 -17.88
C GLU A 40 10.53 1.88 -18.66
N THR A 41 9.85 1.47 -19.71
CA THR A 41 10.44 0.58 -20.70
C THR A 41 11.54 1.38 -21.41
N GLN A 42 12.78 1.24 -20.97
CA GLN A 42 13.91 1.72 -21.75
C GLN A 42 13.76 1.14 -23.16
N LYS A 43 13.65 2.03 -24.16
CA LYS A 43 13.62 1.62 -25.56
C LYS A 43 14.81 0.69 -25.77
N LYS A 44 14.53 -0.57 -26.05
CA LYS A 44 15.54 -1.59 -26.35
C LYS A 44 16.33 -1.11 -27.56
N GLY A 45 17.44 -0.45 -27.32
CA GLY A 45 18.45 -0.25 -28.36
C GLY A 45 18.97 -1.62 -28.80
N PHE A 46 19.36 -1.77 -30.05
CA PHE A 46 19.84 -3.01 -30.67
C PHE A 46 20.96 -3.71 -29.86
N LEU A 47 21.62 -3.02 -28.95
CA LEU A 47 22.70 -3.55 -28.09
C LEU A 47 22.24 -4.02 -26.71
N SER A 48 21.00 -3.81 -26.30
CA SER A 48 20.54 -4.22 -24.97
C SER A 48 20.34 -5.74 -24.83
N GLY A 49 20.34 -6.46 -25.93
CA GLY A 49 20.30 -7.93 -25.92
C GLY A 49 21.59 -8.62 -25.48
N LEU A 50 22.72 -7.88 -25.43
CA LEU A 50 24.04 -8.44 -25.04
C LEU A 50 24.40 -8.17 -23.56
N PHE A 51 23.75 -7.22 -22.92
CA PHE A 51 24.02 -6.86 -21.52
C PHE A 51 22.74 -6.93 -20.71
N GLY A 52 22.39 -8.11 -20.23
CA GLY A 52 21.39 -8.39 -19.21
C GLY A 52 20.10 -7.56 -19.24
N SER A 53 18.97 -8.18 -19.05
CA SER A 53 17.69 -7.48 -18.86
C SER A 53 17.84 -6.42 -17.74
N SER A 54 17.55 -5.17 -18.05
CA SER A 54 17.32 -4.18 -17.00
C SER A 54 16.16 -4.70 -16.14
N GLN A 55 16.48 -5.17 -14.94
CA GLN A 55 15.46 -5.47 -13.97
C GLN A 55 14.68 -4.18 -13.73
N GLY A 56 13.37 -4.23 -13.90
CA GLY A 56 12.51 -3.10 -13.57
C GLY A 56 12.62 -2.78 -12.08
N ILE A 57 12.25 -1.57 -11.71
CA ILE A 57 12.18 -1.21 -10.29
C ILE A 57 11.00 -1.94 -9.66
N ASP A 58 11.26 -2.63 -8.56
CA ASP A 58 10.27 -3.28 -7.72
C ASP A 58 10.05 -2.43 -6.46
N LEU A 59 8.82 -1.93 -6.30
CA LEU A 59 8.44 -1.09 -5.18
C LEU A 59 7.48 -1.85 -4.28
N ASP A 60 7.82 -1.97 -3.02
CA ASP A 60 6.98 -2.58 -2.01
C ASP A 60 6.28 -1.53 -1.14
N LEU A 61 5.03 -1.82 -0.81
CA LEU A 61 4.21 -1.06 0.11
C LEU A 61 4.19 -1.74 1.48
N GLY A 62 4.25 -0.95 2.53
CA GLY A 62 4.12 -1.44 3.88
C GLY A 62 3.44 -0.45 4.80
N CYS A 63 3.09 -0.89 5.99
CA CYS A 63 2.63 0.00 7.03
C CYS A 63 3.02 -0.45 8.43
N PHE A 64 3.35 0.52 9.25
CA PHE A 64 3.34 0.36 10.70
C PHE A 64 1.95 0.69 11.24
N TYR A 65 1.46 -0.11 12.16
CA TYR A 65 0.23 0.20 12.87
C TYR A 65 0.48 0.27 14.38
N HIS A 66 -0.31 1.11 15.03
CA HIS A 66 -0.31 1.30 16.47
C HIS A 66 -1.75 1.30 16.94
N LEU A 67 -2.09 0.40 17.83
CA LEU A 67 -3.41 0.26 18.44
C LEU A 67 -3.55 1.13 19.69
N ASN A 68 -4.78 1.38 20.11
CA ASN A 68 -5.05 2.15 21.32
C ASN A 68 -4.64 1.44 22.60
N ASP A 69 -4.55 0.09 22.58
CA ASP A 69 -4.03 -0.72 23.68
C ASP A 69 -2.49 -0.70 23.82
N GLY A 70 -1.80 -0.01 22.90
CA GLY A 70 -0.35 0.14 22.88
C GLY A 70 0.38 -0.87 21.99
N GLN A 71 -0.29 -1.86 21.43
CA GLN A 71 0.34 -2.79 20.49
C GLN A 71 0.80 -2.08 19.23
N LYS A 72 1.98 -2.45 18.76
CA LYS A 72 2.60 -1.93 17.54
C LYS A 72 3.17 -3.07 16.73
N SER A 73 2.96 -3.04 15.42
CA SER A 73 3.58 -4.00 14.52
C SER A 73 3.66 -3.45 13.09
N VAL A 74 4.14 -4.27 12.17
CA VAL A 74 4.34 -3.93 10.76
C VAL A 74 3.65 -4.96 9.88
N ILE A 75 3.16 -4.48 8.75
CA ILE A 75 2.71 -5.30 7.62
C ILE A 75 3.44 -4.77 6.40
N ASP A 76 4.18 -5.64 5.71
CA ASP A 76 4.88 -5.30 4.48
C ASP A 76 4.98 -6.48 3.50
N GLY A 77 5.27 -6.18 2.23
CA GLY A 77 5.33 -7.14 1.15
C GLY A 77 6.41 -8.21 1.30
N ILE A 78 7.54 -7.89 1.93
CA ILE A 78 8.66 -8.82 2.11
C ILE A 78 8.37 -9.97 3.08
N GLN A 79 7.35 -9.85 3.91
CA GLN A 79 6.98 -10.89 4.88
C GLN A 79 6.20 -12.05 4.28
N PHE A 80 5.68 -11.89 3.07
CA PHE A 80 4.95 -12.93 2.36
C PHE A 80 5.46 -13.06 0.94
N ALA A 81 6.30 -14.05 0.73
CA ALA A 81 6.82 -14.36 -0.59
C ALA A 81 5.65 -14.75 -1.53
N HIS A 82 5.70 -14.24 -2.76
CA HIS A 82 4.81 -14.59 -3.86
C HIS A 82 3.37 -14.09 -3.80
N GLY A 83 3.12 -12.96 -3.17
CA GLY A 83 1.99 -12.08 -3.45
C GLY A 83 0.56 -12.62 -3.40
N GLN A 84 0.38 -13.89 -3.18
CA GLN A 84 -0.94 -14.49 -3.14
C GLN A 84 -1.58 -14.21 -1.78
N GLY A 85 -2.63 -13.42 -1.81
CA GLY A 85 -3.32 -12.98 -0.62
C GLY A 85 -3.81 -14.10 0.27
N GLY A 86 -3.42 -14.05 1.54
CA GLY A 86 -4.09 -14.81 2.57
C GLY A 86 -5.53 -14.32 2.78
N PRO A 87 -6.37 -15.06 3.49
CA PRO A 87 -7.76 -14.65 3.72
C PRO A 87 -7.86 -13.41 4.61
N LYS A 88 -8.76 -12.50 4.25
CA LYS A 88 -9.00 -11.24 4.98
C LYS A 88 -9.57 -11.44 6.38
N ASP A 89 -10.19 -12.57 6.65
CA ASP A 89 -10.91 -12.90 7.90
C ASP A 89 -10.04 -13.55 8.96
N ARG A 90 -8.82 -13.94 8.64
CA ARG A 90 -7.86 -14.55 9.57
C ARG A 90 -6.60 -13.71 9.66
N LEU A 91 -5.99 -13.68 10.84
CA LEU A 91 -4.72 -13.01 11.04
C LEU A 91 -3.62 -13.79 10.32
N THR A 92 -2.95 -13.09 9.41
CA THR A 92 -1.81 -13.58 8.64
C THR A 92 -0.69 -12.54 8.66
N LYS A 93 0.41 -12.81 7.96
CA LYS A 93 1.47 -11.80 7.76
C LYS A 93 0.98 -10.57 6.98
N GLN A 94 -0.10 -10.71 6.20
CA GLN A 94 -0.75 -9.61 5.50
C GLN A 94 -1.67 -8.76 6.40
N GLY A 95 -1.82 -9.14 7.66
CA GLY A 95 -2.74 -8.53 8.60
C GLY A 95 -4.08 -9.25 8.67
N LYS A 96 -5.10 -8.55 9.11
CA LYS A 96 -6.49 -9.01 9.18
C LYS A 96 -7.42 -7.84 8.92
N TYR A 97 -8.34 -8.00 7.99
CA TYR A 97 -9.29 -6.95 7.63
C TYR A 97 -10.52 -6.91 8.53
N THR A 98 -11.00 -8.08 8.97
CA THR A 98 -12.25 -8.25 9.73
C THR A 98 -12.05 -8.33 11.24
N GLY A 99 -10.94 -7.83 11.74
CA GLY A 99 -10.56 -7.82 13.13
C GLY A 99 -9.19 -7.19 13.30
N ILE A 100 -8.67 -7.16 14.53
CA ILE A 100 -7.36 -6.58 14.83
C ILE A 100 -6.28 -7.22 13.92
N PRO A 101 -5.48 -6.39 13.20
CA PRO A 101 -5.33 -4.94 13.31
C PRO A 101 -6.28 -4.10 12.45
N TRP A 102 -7.28 -4.68 11.78
CA TRP A 102 -8.22 -4.01 10.87
C TRP A 102 -7.54 -3.43 9.60
N VAL A 103 -6.36 -3.93 9.33
CA VAL A 103 -5.50 -3.54 8.21
C VAL A 103 -5.10 -4.80 7.47
N TRP A 104 -5.13 -4.73 6.16
CA TRP A 104 -4.79 -5.87 5.32
C TRP A 104 -4.10 -5.43 4.03
N HIS A 105 -2.99 -6.07 3.70
CA HIS A 105 -2.23 -5.86 2.47
C HIS A 105 -2.73 -6.81 1.38
N THR A 106 -2.96 -6.30 0.16
CA THR A 106 -3.56 -7.11 -0.92
C THR A 106 -2.60 -8.13 -1.54
N GLY A 107 -1.32 -7.97 -1.35
CA GLY A 107 -0.27 -8.79 -1.94
C GLY A 107 0.74 -7.96 -2.72
N ASP A 108 1.84 -8.59 -3.10
CA ASP A 108 2.97 -8.04 -3.82
C ASP A 108 2.67 -7.96 -5.34
N ASP A 109 2.95 -6.83 -5.98
CA ASP A 109 2.91 -6.64 -7.43
C ASP A 109 4.29 -6.20 -7.94
N ARG A 110 5.13 -7.15 -8.27
CA ARG A 110 6.51 -6.92 -8.73
C ARG A 110 6.63 -6.18 -10.06
N SER A 111 5.56 -6.08 -10.79
CA SER A 111 5.60 -5.56 -12.15
C SER A 111 5.15 -4.12 -12.26
N GLY A 112 4.38 -3.62 -11.30
CA GLY A 112 3.65 -2.36 -11.44
C GLY A 112 2.68 -2.33 -12.63
N ALA A 113 2.51 -3.47 -13.32
CA ALA A 113 1.65 -3.55 -14.51
C ALA A 113 0.19 -3.84 -14.17
N GLY A 114 -0.08 -4.20 -12.92
CA GLY A 114 -1.42 -4.53 -12.42
C GLY A 114 -2.11 -3.34 -11.78
N SER A 115 -2.90 -3.62 -10.76
CA SER A 115 -3.57 -2.60 -9.94
C SER A 115 -2.65 -1.97 -8.89
N GLY A 116 -1.38 -2.39 -8.86
CA GLY A 116 -0.43 -2.06 -7.83
C GLY A 116 -0.72 -2.75 -6.50
N GLU A 117 -0.01 -2.33 -5.48
CA GLU A 117 -0.18 -2.82 -4.13
C GLU A 117 -1.15 -1.95 -3.34
N ASN A 118 -1.90 -2.57 -2.45
CA ASN A 118 -2.86 -1.84 -1.65
C ASN A 118 -2.78 -2.24 -0.18
N ILE A 119 -2.88 -1.24 0.69
CA ILE A 119 -3.18 -1.43 2.10
C ILE A 119 -4.61 -0.95 2.34
N LEU A 120 -5.46 -1.88 2.73
CA LEU A 120 -6.85 -1.66 3.04
C LEU A 120 -7.02 -1.47 4.55
N VAL A 121 -7.74 -0.42 4.95
CA VAL A 121 -8.09 -0.19 6.34
C VAL A 121 -9.60 -0.28 6.49
N ASN A 122 -10.05 -1.18 7.35
CA ASN A 122 -11.46 -1.34 7.63
C ASN A 122 -11.94 -0.23 8.57
N PRO A 123 -12.92 0.59 8.15
CA PRO A 123 -13.44 1.67 8.98
C PRO A 123 -14.08 1.20 10.30
N GLN A 124 -14.50 -0.06 10.38
CA GLN A 124 -15.03 -0.63 11.64
C GLN A 124 -13.98 -0.67 12.75
N GLY A 125 -12.69 -0.73 12.39
CA GLY A 125 -11.58 -0.79 13.33
C GLY A 125 -10.98 0.56 13.70
N LEU A 126 -11.49 1.68 13.17
CA LEU A 126 -10.88 3.01 13.40
C LEU A 126 -10.88 3.42 14.88
N SER A 127 -11.82 2.92 15.68
CA SER A 127 -11.84 3.17 17.14
C SER A 127 -10.72 2.45 17.88
N GLU A 128 -10.16 1.38 17.31
CA GLU A 128 -9.08 0.60 17.91
C GLU A 128 -7.69 1.03 17.39
N LEU A 129 -7.67 1.68 16.24
CA LEU A 129 -6.45 2.17 15.60
C LEU A 129 -6.10 3.57 16.10
N LYS A 130 -4.91 3.70 16.68
CA LYS A 130 -4.37 4.99 17.10
C LYS A 130 -3.63 5.68 15.97
N ARG A 131 -2.89 4.92 15.15
CA ARG A 131 -2.06 5.44 14.06
C ARG A 131 -1.74 4.34 13.05
N ILE A 132 -1.69 4.74 11.80
CA ILE A 132 -1.10 3.97 10.71
C ILE A 132 -0.09 4.88 10.02
N VAL A 133 1.09 4.34 9.71
CA VAL A 133 2.12 5.00 8.89
C VAL A 133 2.38 4.11 7.70
N VAL A 134 1.92 4.55 6.54
CA VAL A 134 2.17 3.85 5.27
C VAL A 134 3.50 4.32 4.71
N TYR A 135 4.29 3.40 4.20
CA TYR A 135 5.58 3.67 3.57
C TYR A 135 5.74 2.81 2.31
N CYS A 136 6.58 3.26 1.41
CA CYS A 136 7.05 2.44 0.31
C CYS A 136 8.58 2.45 0.28
N PHE A 137 9.15 1.40 -0.30
CA PHE A 137 10.60 1.29 -0.47
C PHE A 137 10.92 0.53 -1.77
N ILE A 138 12.15 0.67 -2.23
CA ILE A 138 12.64 -0.06 -3.39
C ILE A 138 13.14 -1.41 -2.88
N TYR A 139 12.48 -2.49 -3.28
CA TYR A 139 12.91 -3.84 -2.94
C TYR A 139 14.00 -4.32 -3.89
N GLU A 140 13.81 -4.11 -5.20
CA GLU A 140 14.73 -4.54 -6.24
C GLU A 140 14.84 -3.48 -7.33
N GLY A 141 16.01 -3.38 -7.93
CA GLY A 141 16.29 -2.38 -8.95
C GLY A 141 17.18 -1.25 -8.45
N VAL A 142 17.57 -0.37 -9.35
CA VAL A 142 18.43 0.79 -9.06
C VAL A 142 17.63 2.05 -9.36
N ALA A 143 17.60 2.96 -8.41
CA ALA A 143 17.02 4.28 -8.60
C ALA A 143 17.99 5.20 -9.33
#